data_1ba826f2bbd6587a7c62dfec70ff9b99
#
_entry.id   1ba826f2bbd6587a7c62dfec70ff9b99
#
_cell.length_a   1.000
_cell.length_b   1.000
_cell.length_c   1.000
_cell.angle_alpha   90.00
_cell.angle_beta   90.00
_cell.angle_gamma   90.00
#
_symmetry.space_group_name_H-M   'P 1'
#
loop_
_entity.id
_entity.type
_entity.pdbx_description
1 polymer ?
#
loop_
_entity_poly.entity_id
_entity_poly.type
_entity_poly.pdbx_seq_one_letter_code
_entity_poly.pdbx_strand_id
1 'polypeptide(L)'
;MDKISLYVLDTRKYSFGELLALTGLDESEISFLERYHVLDVKKEKLVSYYFKKKYVGDYSLNERGKPISNNVFFNISDSKGMVVLAISKNREVGVDVEILMPKDQDLVKYVCSEEEYQFVKNEIDFVSVWTSKESIVKCLGTGIKSNIKGIPALPLNGKKIYEGQAFYSMSFRYGDSIISLTLKGEEEFDYTLISEDTKHEQESRT
;
A
#
# COMPACT_ATOMS: atom_id res chain seq x y z
N MET A 1 -16.85 -13.62 -6.13
CA MET A 1 -15.75 -12.66 -6.35
C MET A 1 -15.22 -12.22 -5.00
N ASP A 2 -13.92 -12.28 -4.79
CA ASP A 2 -13.31 -11.84 -3.53
C ASP A 2 -13.45 -10.34 -3.37
N LYS A 3 -13.64 -9.91 -2.12
CA LYS A 3 -13.77 -8.50 -1.77
C LYS A 3 -12.67 -8.08 -0.79
N ILE A 4 -11.89 -7.09 -1.16
CA ILE A 4 -10.86 -6.50 -0.32
C ILE A 4 -11.46 -5.33 0.48
N SER A 5 -11.14 -5.24 1.78
CA SER A 5 -11.31 -4.01 2.55
C SER A 5 -10.04 -3.20 2.47
N LEU A 6 -10.11 -1.99 1.91
CA LEU A 6 -8.98 -1.07 1.76
C LEU A 6 -9.21 0.15 2.67
N TYR A 7 -8.42 0.24 3.74
CA TYR A 7 -8.44 1.36 4.68
C TYR A 7 -7.36 2.36 4.29
N VAL A 8 -7.72 3.65 4.30
CA VAL A 8 -6.83 4.74 3.87
C VAL A 8 -6.91 5.89 4.86
N LEU A 9 -5.75 6.47 5.21
CA LEU A 9 -5.66 7.70 5.98
C LEU A 9 -4.50 8.57 5.48
N ASP A 10 -4.79 9.86 5.23
CA ASP A 10 -3.80 10.86 4.89
C ASP A 10 -3.32 11.59 6.16
N THR A 11 -2.16 11.22 6.68
CA THR A 11 -1.60 11.78 7.91
C THR A 11 -1.19 13.24 7.77
N ARG A 12 -1.05 13.76 6.55
CA ARG A 12 -0.67 15.17 6.27
C ARG A 12 -1.73 16.15 6.77
N LYS A 13 -2.99 15.69 6.83
CA LYS A 13 -4.14 16.48 7.29
C LYS A 13 -4.20 16.68 8.81
N TYR A 14 -3.33 15.99 9.55
CA TYR A 14 -3.38 15.92 11.00
C TYR A 14 -2.06 16.33 11.65
N SER A 15 -2.11 17.03 12.78
CA SER A 15 -0.99 17.10 13.70
C SER A 15 -0.77 15.74 14.38
N PHE A 16 0.38 15.53 14.99
CA PHE A 16 0.67 14.30 15.74
C PHE A 16 -0.31 14.11 16.92
N GLY A 17 -0.66 15.21 17.63
CA GLY A 17 -1.61 15.17 18.73
C GLY A 17 -3.04 14.78 18.30
N GLU A 18 -3.49 15.27 17.13
CA GLU A 18 -4.78 14.86 16.56
C GLU A 18 -4.80 13.39 16.19
N LEU A 19 -3.69 12.84 15.64
CA LEU A 19 -3.58 11.41 15.34
C LEU A 19 -3.56 10.56 16.61
N LEU A 20 -2.90 11.01 17.68
CA LEU A 20 -2.97 10.32 18.98
C LEU A 20 -4.40 10.27 19.51
N ALA A 21 -5.11 11.38 19.46
CA ALA A 21 -6.52 11.44 19.87
C ALA A 21 -7.42 10.53 19.01
N LEU A 22 -7.21 10.52 17.69
CA LEU A 22 -7.95 9.68 16.75
C LEU A 22 -7.72 8.20 17.00
N THR A 23 -6.45 7.80 17.25
CA THR A 23 -6.08 6.39 17.41
C THR A 23 -6.40 5.86 18.79
N GLY A 24 -6.50 6.72 19.82
CA GLY A 24 -6.73 6.32 21.20
C GLY A 24 -5.64 5.42 21.78
N LEU A 25 -4.43 5.46 21.23
CA LEU A 25 -3.27 4.67 21.69
C LEU A 25 -2.62 5.37 22.88
N ASP A 26 -2.24 4.59 23.88
CA ASP A 26 -1.56 5.10 25.07
C ASP A 26 -0.03 5.19 24.90
N GLU A 27 0.66 5.82 25.86
CA GLU A 27 2.11 6.02 25.82
C GLU A 27 2.90 4.70 25.72
N SER A 28 2.43 3.64 26.38
CA SER A 28 3.11 2.34 26.35
C SER A 28 3.05 1.70 24.97
N GLU A 29 1.92 1.87 24.29
CA GLU A 29 1.68 1.35 22.93
C GLU A 29 2.47 2.08 21.86
N ILE A 30 2.77 3.37 22.07
CA ILE A 30 3.49 4.19 21.09
C ILE A 30 4.99 4.34 21.39
N SER A 31 5.50 3.76 22.46
CA SER A 31 6.92 3.86 22.85
C SER A 31 7.89 3.45 21.72
N PHE A 32 7.49 2.51 20.85
CA PHE A 32 8.27 2.12 19.68
C PHE A 32 8.53 3.26 18.69
N LEU A 33 7.76 4.36 18.73
CA LEU A 33 7.93 5.54 17.86
C LEU A 33 9.15 6.38 18.23
N GLU A 34 9.74 6.21 19.41
CA GLU A 34 10.94 6.95 19.85
C GLU A 34 12.14 6.74 18.92
N ARG A 35 12.22 5.56 18.27
CA ARG A 35 13.28 5.23 17.30
C ARG A 35 13.21 6.02 15.99
N TYR A 36 12.10 6.70 15.70
CA TYR A 36 11.94 7.50 14.49
C TYR A 36 12.16 8.98 14.83
N HIS A 37 13.02 9.67 14.06
CA HIS A 37 13.36 11.07 14.30
C HIS A 37 12.57 12.05 13.44
N VAL A 38 12.04 11.58 12.28
CA VAL A 38 11.25 12.39 11.36
C VAL A 38 9.78 12.32 11.75
N LEU A 39 9.15 13.49 11.97
CA LEU A 39 7.77 13.57 12.47
C LEU A 39 6.76 12.91 11.53
N ASP A 40 6.91 13.11 10.23
CA ASP A 40 5.99 12.53 9.24
C ASP A 40 6.08 10.99 9.24
N VAL A 41 7.30 10.44 9.37
CA VAL A 41 7.50 9.00 9.55
C VAL A 41 6.84 8.50 10.84
N LYS A 42 6.94 9.26 11.94
CA LYS A 42 6.25 8.90 13.19
C LYS A 42 4.73 8.82 13.01
N LYS A 43 4.14 9.78 12.30
CA LYS A 43 2.71 9.78 11.98
C LYS A 43 2.30 8.55 11.17
N GLU A 44 3.06 8.22 10.12
CA GLU A 44 2.82 7.04 9.30
C GLU A 44 2.89 5.74 10.12
N LYS A 45 3.92 5.60 10.96
CA LYS A 45 4.09 4.40 11.80
C LYS A 45 3.03 4.29 12.90
N LEU A 46 2.57 5.42 13.47
CA LEU A 46 1.45 5.48 14.39
C LEU A 46 0.18 4.92 13.74
N VAL A 47 -0.17 5.44 12.56
CA VAL A 47 -1.37 5.00 11.82
C VAL A 47 -1.23 3.55 11.34
N SER A 48 -0.05 3.15 10.88
CA SER A 48 0.23 1.76 10.49
C SER A 48 0.05 0.79 11.66
N TYR A 49 0.44 1.17 12.87
CA TYR A 49 0.22 0.37 14.08
C TYR A 49 -1.27 0.33 14.44
N TYR A 50 -1.92 1.49 14.48
CA TYR A 50 -3.35 1.61 14.75
C TYR A 50 -4.19 0.74 13.79
N PHE A 51 -3.95 0.82 12.49
CA PHE A 51 -4.66 0.02 11.50
C PHE A 51 -4.52 -1.48 11.76
N LYS A 52 -3.31 -1.96 12.04
CA LYS A 52 -3.09 -3.37 12.35
C LYS A 52 -3.80 -3.77 13.63
N LYS A 53 -3.70 -2.97 14.70
CA LYS A 53 -4.38 -3.24 15.96
C LYS A 53 -5.90 -3.31 15.80
N LYS A 54 -6.48 -2.32 15.11
CA LYS A 54 -7.95 -2.17 14.96
C LYS A 54 -8.57 -3.21 14.03
N TYR A 55 -7.90 -3.50 12.89
CA TYR A 55 -8.53 -4.25 11.80
C TYR A 55 -7.95 -5.65 11.57
N VAL A 56 -6.74 -5.91 12.03
CA VAL A 56 -6.08 -7.22 11.86
C VAL A 56 -6.09 -8.00 13.19
N GLY A 57 -5.88 -7.32 14.31
CA GLY A 57 -5.70 -7.95 15.62
C GLY A 57 -4.30 -8.58 15.76
N ASP A 58 -4.25 -9.81 16.24
CA ASP A 58 -2.98 -10.50 16.46
C ASP A 58 -2.30 -10.85 15.15
N TYR A 59 -0.99 -10.53 15.09
CA TYR A 59 -0.12 -10.86 13.97
C TYR A 59 1.30 -11.16 14.46
N SER A 60 2.03 -11.90 13.66
CA SER A 60 3.47 -12.17 13.86
C SER A 60 4.27 -11.76 12.62
N LEU A 61 5.57 -11.73 12.74
CA LEU A 61 6.44 -11.54 11.57
C LEU A 61 6.92 -12.92 11.08
N ASN A 62 6.82 -13.14 9.77
CA ASN A 62 7.43 -14.32 9.17
C ASN A 62 8.98 -14.16 9.10
N GLU A 63 9.67 -15.19 8.64
CA GLU A 63 11.15 -15.22 8.51
C GLU A 63 11.72 -14.08 7.66
N ARG A 64 10.91 -13.46 6.81
CA ARG A 64 11.30 -12.32 5.94
C ARG A 64 10.82 -10.97 6.47
N GLY A 65 10.24 -10.93 7.68
CA GLY A 65 9.75 -9.71 8.29
C GLY A 65 8.38 -9.23 7.77
N LYS A 66 7.68 -10.00 6.90
CA LYS A 66 6.32 -9.68 6.49
C LYS A 66 5.38 -10.00 7.66
N PRO A 67 4.52 -9.05 8.08
CA PRO A 67 3.50 -9.34 9.07
C PRO A 67 2.44 -10.27 8.50
N ILE A 68 2.08 -11.29 9.28
CA ILE A 68 1.09 -12.34 8.94
C ILE A 68 0.12 -12.53 10.10
N SER A 69 -1.13 -12.81 9.79
CA SER A 69 -2.18 -13.16 10.75
C SER A 69 -2.80 -14.52 10.39
N ASN A 70 -3.28 -15.25 11.39
CA ASN A 70 -4.00 -16.50 11.17
C ASN A 70 -5.46 -16.30 10.73
N ASN A 71 -5.99 -15.08 10.89
CA ASN A 71 -7.40 -14.79 10.67
C ASN A 71 -7.69 -14.17 9.29
N VAL A 72 -6.73 -13.41 8.77
CA VAL A 72 -6.88 -12.68 7.51
C VAL A 72 -5.54 -12.57 6.79
N PHE A 73 -5.59 -12.44 5.47
CA PHE A 73 -4.46 -11.98 4.70
C PHE A 73 -4.47 -10.45 4.68
N PHE A 74 -3.36 -9.83 4.96
CA PHE A 74 -3.27 -8.37 4.94
C PHE A 74 -1.91 -7.89 4.47
N ASN A 75 -1.89 -6.67 4.00
CA ASN A 75 -0.66 -5.94 3.69
C ASN A 75 -0.86 -4.45 3.95
N ILE A 76 0.20 -3.77 4.33
CA ILE A 76 0.19 -2.35 4.65
C ILE A 76 1.32 -1.64 3.90
N SER A 77 1.04 -0.43 3.43
CA SER A 77 2.01 0.46 2.79
C SER A 77 1.84 1.88 3.28
N ASP A 78 2.94 2.61 3.37
CA ASP A 78 2.96 4.03 3.68
C ASP A 78 3.95 4.77 2.77
N SER A 79 3.59 5.95 2.32
CA SER A 79 4.44 6.85 1.52
C SER A 79 4.03 8.29 1.72
N LYS A 80 5.00 9.14 2.12
CA LYS A 80 4.87 10.61 2.21
C LYS A 80 3.56 11.09 2.85
N GLY A 81 3.18 10.44 3.95
CA GLY A 81 1.99 10.75 4.74
C GLY A 81 0.73 9.95 4.39
N MET A 82 0.69 9.26 3.26
CA MET A 82 -0.41 8.35 2.95
C MET A 82 -0.16 6.97 3.58
N VAL A 83 -1.14 6.43 4.30
CA VAL A 83 -1.10 5.07 4.86
C VAL A 83 -2.28 4.27 4.34
N VAL A 84 -2.02 3.07 3.83
CA VAL A 84 -3.04 2.16 3.30
C VAL A 84 -2.88 0.76 3.87
N LEU A 85 -4.00 0.13 4.26
CA LEU A 85 -4.09 -1.25 4.70
C LEU A 85 -5.08 -2.00 3.82
N ALA A 86 -4.66 -3.07 3.19
CA ALA A 86 -5.51 -3.99 2.45
C ALA A 86 -5.73 -5.28 3.24
N ILE A 87 -6.98 -5.71 3.34
CA ILE A 87 -7.38 -6.96 4.01
C ILE A 87 -8.17 -7.83 3.04
N SER A 88 -7.77 -9.08 2.92
CA SER A 88 -8.46 -10.14 2.18
C SER A 88 -8.75 -11.33 3.12
N LYS A 89 -9.90 -11.97 2.96
CA LYS A 89 -10.26 -13.15 3.76
C LYS A 89 -9.74 -14.45 3.17
N ASN A 90 -9.58 -14.52 1.86
CA ASN A 90 -9.44 -15.79 1.16
C ASN A 90 -8.07 -15.98 0.49
N ARG A 91 -7.38 -14.90 0.08
CA ARG A 91 -6.16 -14.97 -0.71
C ARG A 91 -5.10 -14.00 -0.23
N GLU A 92 -3.83 -14.35 -0.43
CA GLU A 92 -2.71 -13.44 -0.17
C GLU A 92 -2.90 -12.13 -0.94
N VAL A 93 -2.68 -11.02 -0.22
CA VAL A 93 -2.83 -9.66 -0.73
C VAL A 93 -1.53 -8.88 -0.59
N GLY A 94 -1.28 -8.02 -1.55
CA GLY A 94 -0.26 -6.98 -1.50
C GLY A 94 -0.89 -5.63 -1.84
N VAL A 95 -0.43 -4.58 -1.17
CA VAL A 95 -0.81 -3.20 -1.46
C VAL A 95 0.42 -2.33 -1.51
N ASP A 96 0.44 -1.41 -2.45
CA ASP A 96 1.41 -0.33 -2.46
C ASP A 96 0.75 1.00 -2.73
N VAL A 97 1.30 2.06 -2.13
CA VAL A 97 0.87 3.44 -2.32
C VAL A 97 2.08 4.33 -2.52
N GLU A 98 2.00 5.21 -3.52
CA GLU A 98 3.00 6.26 -3.73
C GLU A 98 2.35 7.58 -4.09
N ILE A 99 2.86 8.66 -3.51
CA ILE A 99 2.51 10.02 -3.91
C ILE A 99 3.10 10.28 -5.29
N LEU A 100 2.34 10.97 -6.15
CA LEU A 100 2.83 11.37 -7.46
C LEU A 100 4.13 12.18 -7.32
N MET A 101 5.14 11.79 -8.08
CA MET A 101 6.44 12.41 -8.11
C MET A 101 6.84 12.71 -9.55
N PRO A 102 7.66 13.75 -9.79
CA PRO A 102 8.17 14.03 -11.13
C PRO A 102 8.84 12.80 -11.74
N LYS A 103 8.59 12.61 -13.03
CA LYS A 103 9.17 11.49 -13.79
C LYS A 103 10.67 11.69 -13.97
N ASP A 104 11.48 10.87 -13.34
CA ASP A 104 12.92 10.79 -13.56
C ASP A 104 13.21 9.74 -14.63
N GLN A 105 13.87 10.14 -15.71
CA GLN A 105 14.14 9.28 -16.86
C GLN A 105 15.08 8.12 -16.54
N ASP A 106 16.05 8.32 -15.66
CA ASP A 106 17.00 7.26 -15.31
C ASP A 106 16.33 6.23 -14.38
N LEU A 107 15.45 6.70 -13.49
CA LEU A 107 14.64 5.83 -12.65
C LEU A 107 13.64 5.03 -13.50
N VAL A 108 12.99 5.65 -14.49
CA VAL A 108 12.10 4.95 -15.44
C VAL A 108 12.87 3.86 -16.17
N LYS A 109 14.08 4.16 -16.72
CA LYS A 109 14.91 3.16 -17.39
C LYS A 109 15.35 2.04 -16.46
N TYR A 110 15.58 2.31 -15.19
CA TYR A 110 15.98 1.31 -14.21
C TYR A 110 14.83 0.36 -13.84
N VAL A 111 13.61 0.90 -13.71
CA VAL A 111 12.43 0.18 -13.21
C VAL A 111 11.68 -0.57 -14.31
N CYS A 112 11.52 0.07 -15.47
CA CYS A 112 10.62 -0.41 -16.53
C CYS A 112 11.27 -1.42 -17.47
N SER A 113 10.52 -2.45 -17.83
CA SER A 113 10.81 -3.28 -19.03
C SER A 113 10.67 -2.42 -20.29
N GLU A 114 11.04 -2.94 -21.48
CA GLU A 114 10.89 -2.20 -22.72
C GLU A 114 9.43 -1.84 -23.03
N GLU A 115 8.50 -2.77 -22.81
CA GLU A 115 7.06 -2.55 -22.98
C GLU A 115 6.54 -1.46 -22.03
N GLU A 116 6.90 -1.54 -20.75
CA GLU A 116 6.52 -0.56 -19.73
C GLU A 116 7.13 0.82 -20.01
N TYR A 117 8.37 0.86 -20.51
CA TYR A 117 9.02 2.10 -20.91
C TYR A 117 8.26 2.81 -22.05
N GLN A 118 7.76 2.03 -23.02
CA GLN A 118 6.91 2.55 -24.10
C GLN A 118 5.52 2.99 -23.60
N PHE A 119 5.01 2.37 -22.54
CA PHE A 119 3.75 2.73 -21.90
C PHE A 119 3.85 4.05 -21.13
N VAL A 120 4.95 4.29 -20.40
CA VAL A 120 5.12 5.44 -19.49
C VAL A 120 5.30 6.75 -20.24
N LYS A 121 4.26 7.61 -20.25
CA LYS A 121 4.29 8.96 -20.86
C LYS A 121 4.43 10.07 -19.84
N ASN A 122 3.89 9.93 -18.65
CA ASN A 122 3.85 10.92 -17.58
C ASN A 122 4.15 10.31 -16.21
N GLU A 123 4.10 11.11 -15.16
CA GLU A 123 4.31 10.67 -13.77
C GLU A 123 3.26 9.69 -13.26
N ILE A 124 2.00 9.82 -13.68
CA ILE A 124 0.92 8.90 -13.27
C ILE A 124 1.22 7.50 -13.79
N ASP A 125 1.59 7.39 -15.07
CA ASP A 125 1.93 6.10 -15.68
C ASP A 125 3.11 5.45 -14.96
N PHE A 126 4.17 6.23 -14.70
CA PHE A 126 5.37 5.73 -14.02
C PHE A 126 5.06 5.24 -12.60
N VAL A 127 4.36 6.06 -11.80
CA VAL A 127 4.01 5.69 -10.42
C VAL A 127 3.07 4.49 -10.42
N SER A 128 2.17 4.35 -11.41
CA SER A 128 1.32 3.17 -11.55
C SER A 128 2.10 1.90 -11.86
N VAL A 129 3.12 1.98 -12.73
CA VAL A 129 4.03 0.86 -12.99
C VAL A 129 4.81 0.48 -11.74
N TRP A 130 5.37 1.46 -11.04
CA TRP A 130 6.12 1.24 -9.82
C TRP A 130 5.28 0.55 -8.75
N THR A 131 4.14 1.15 -8.37
CA THR A 131 3.26 0.61 -7.32
C THR A 131 2.69 -0.76 -7.69
N SER A 132 2.42 -1.02 -8.97
CA SER A 132 1.98 -2.34 -9.44
C SER A 132 3.04 -3.42 -9.18
N LYS A 133 4.31 -3.14 -9.49
CA LYS A 133 5.43 -4.06 -9.20
C LYS A 133 5.59 -4.31 -7.71
N GLU A 134 5.59 -3.23 -6.91
CA GLU A 134 5.72 -3.31 -5.45
C GLU A 134 4.57 -4.10 -4.82
N SER A 135 3.33 -3.92 -5.28
CA SER A 135 2.18 -4.66 -4.74
C SER A 135 2.31 -6.17 -4.97
N ILE A 136 2.86 -6.60 -6.12
CA ILE A 136 3.14 -8.03 -6.40
C ILE A 136 4.19 -8.57 -5.43
N VAL A 137 5.29 -7.85 -5.25
CA VAL A 137 6.39 -8.26 -4.37
C VAL A 137 5.93 -8.32 -2.90
N LYS A 138 5.11 -7.36 -2.47
CA LYS A 138 4.49 -7.34 -1.14
C LYS A 138 3.49 -8.48 -0.96
N CYS A 139 2.73 -8.83 -2.00
CA CYS A 139 1.86 -10.01 -1.98
C CYS A 139 2.69 -11.28 -1.73
N LEU A 140 3.78 -11.47 -2.47
CA LEU A 140 4.71 -12.59 -2.29
C LEU A 140 5.48 -12.55 -0.96
N GLY A 141 5.72 -11.37 -0.39
CA GLY A 141 6.55 -11.21 0.80
C GLY A 141 8.03 -11.52 0.57
N THR A 142 8.52 -11.35 -0.65
CA THR A 142 9.92 -11.67 -1.00
C THR A 142 10.87 -10.49 -0.90
N GLY A 143 10.35 -9.25 -0.80
CA GLY A 143 11.10 -8.03 -1.02
C GLY A 143 11.55 -7.88 -2.48
N ILE A 144 11.95 -6.67 -2.89
CA ILE A 144 12.52 -6.47 -4.23
C ILE A 144 13.85 -7.18 -4.29
N LYS A 145 13.95 -8.17 -5.15
CA LYS A 145 15.19 -8.78 -5.58
C LYS A 145 15.81 -7.92 -6.71
N SER A 146 17.04 -8.20 -7.08
CA SER A 146 17.84 -7.41 -8.04
C SER A 146 17.23 -7.14 -9.41
N ASN A 147 16.18 -7.86 -9.84
CA ASN A 147 15.58 -7.71 -11.17
C ASN A 147 14.16 -7.12 -11.11
N ILE A 148 14.05 -5.82 -10.83
CA ILE A 148 12.77 -5.11 -10.83
C ILE A 148 12.10 -5.07 -12.21
N LYS A 149 12.88 -5.04 -13.30
CA LYS A 149 12.35 -5.07 -14.68
C LYS A 149 11.57 -6.33 -15.00
N GLY A 150 11.95 -7.46 -14.38
CA GLY A 150 11.31 -8.75 -14.59
C GLY A 150 9.96 -8.90 -13.89
N ILE A 151 9.58 -7.96 -13.01
CA ILE A 151 8.26 -7.97 -12.36
C ILE A 151 7.25 -7.33 -13.31
N PRO A 152 6.17 -8.02 -13.73
CA PRO A 152 5.23 -7.46 -14.69
C PRO A 152 4.33 -6.42 -14.04
N ALA A 153 4.27 -5.20 -14.61
CA ALA A 153 3.30 -4.19 -14.20
C ALA A 153 2.05 -4.14 -15.10
N LEU A 154 2.22 -4.48 -16.37
CA LEU A 154 1.14 -4.42 -17.35
C LEU A 154 0.43 -5.78 -17.55
N PRO A 155 -0.89 -5.76 -17.86
CA PRO A 155 -1.77 -4.58 -17.80
C PRO A 155 -1.93 -4.07 -16.36
N LEU A 156 -2.12 -2.76 -16.14
CA LEU A 156 -2.28 -2.21 -14.79
C LEU A 156 -3.46 -2.86 -14.03
N ASN A 157 -4.53 -3.16 -14.77
CA ASN A 157 -5.70 -3.89 -14.26
C ASN A 157 -5.83 -5.21 -15.02
N GLY A 158 -5.55 -6.33 -14.35
CA GLY A 158 -5.63 -7.64 -14.96
C GLY A 158 -4.68 -8.68 -14.41
N LYS A 159 -4.65 -9.80 -15.10
CA LYS A 159 -3.84 -10.98 -14.76
C LYS A 159 -2.37 -10.79 -15.08
N LYS A 160 -1.53 -11.33 -14.22
CA LYS A 160 -0.08 -11.32 -14.34
C LYS A 160 0.50 -12.67 -13.93
N ILE A 161 1.63 -13.05 -14.53
CA ILE A 161 2.40 -14.22 -14.11
C ILE A 161 3.79 -13.75 -13.69
N TYR A 162 4.17 -14.08 -12.48
CA TYR A 162 5.50 -13.78 -11.95
C TYR A 162 6.03 -14.94 -11.10
N GLU A 163 7.27 -15.34 -11.32
CA GLU A 163 7.91 -16.51 -10.66
C GLU A 163 7.01 -17.78 -10.70
N GLY A 164 6.34 -18.03 -11.82
CA GLY A 164 5.45 -19.19 -12.02
C GLY A 164 4.13 -19.12 -11.24
N GLN A 165 3.82 -18.00 -10.59
CA GLN A 165 2.58 -17.78 -9.85
C GLN A 165 1.70 -16.77 -10.57
N ALA A 166 0.37 -16.98 -10.48
CA ALA A 166 -0.61 -16.08 -11.05
C ALA A 166 -1.05 -15.03 -10.04
N PHE A 167 -1.29 -13.81 -10.52
CA PHE A 167 -1.80 -12.67 -9.77
C PHE A 167 -2.85 -11.93 -10.57
N TYR A 168 -3.78 -11.30 -9.88
CA TYR A 168 -4.63 -10.26 -10.43
C TYR A 168 -4.32 -8.94 -9.73
N SER A 169 -4.06 -7.89 -10.50
CA SER A 169 -3.72 -6.58 -9.94
C SER A 169 -4.66 -5.50 -10.45
N MET A 170 -4.84 -4.47 -9.63
CA MET A 170 -5.56 -3.24 -9.97
C MET A 170 -4.77 -2.03 -9.46
N SER A 171 -4.62 -1.02 -10.33
CA SER A 171 -4.01 0.26 -9.97
C SER A 171 -4.99 1.39 -10.24
N PHE A 172 -5.11 2.31 -9.30
CA PHE A 172 -6.02 3.46 -9.42
C PHE A 172 -5.46 4.69 -8.71
N ARG A 173 -5.94 5.85 -9.12
CA ARG A 173 -5.59 7.12 -8.49
C ARG A 173 -6.47 7.41 -7.28
N TYR A 174 -5.86 7.86 -6.18
CA TYR A 174 -6.53 8.36 -4.99
C TYR A 174 -5.91 9.70 -4.58
N GLY A 175 -6.59 10.81 -4.86
CA GLY A 175 -6.06 12.15 -4.65
C GLY A 175 -4.78 12.41 -5.47
N ASP A 176 -3.69 12.69 -4.77
CA ASP A 176 -2.34 12.87 -5.32
C ASP A 176 -1.48 11.58 -5.27
N SER A 177 -2.11 10.45 -4.99
CA SER A 177 -1.45 9.15 -4.86
C SER A 177 -1.92 8.17 -5.92
N ILE A 178 -1.09 7.16 -6.18
CA ILE A 178 -1.50 5.92 -6.86
C ILE A 178 -1.47 4.79 -5.84
N ILE A 179 -2.54 4.00 -5.82
CA ILE A 179 -2.65 2.78 -5.01
C ILE A 179 -2.73 1.59 -5.97
N SER A 180 -1.94 0.56 -5.71
CA SER A 180 -2.01 -0.72 -6.41
C SER A 180 -2.33 -1.84 -5.43
N LEU A 181 -3.31 -2.67 -5.79
CA LEU A 181 -3.73 -3.87 -5.08
C LEU A 181 -3.38 -5.09 -5.91
N THR A 182 -2.88 -6.12 -5.28
CA THR A 182 -2.58 -7.42 -5.93
C THR A 182 -3.12 -8.55 -5.05
N LEU A 183 -3.87 -9.46 -5.65
CA LEU A 183 -4.25 -10.74 -5.05
C LEU A 183 -3.56 -11.89 -5.78
N LYS A 184 -3.13 -12.89 -5.03
CA LYS A 184 -2.61 -14.14 -5.58
C LYS A 184 -3.75 -14.93 -6.22
N GLY A 185 -3.54 -15.40 -7.46
CA GLY A 185 -4.52 -16.13 -8.28
C GLY A 185 -4.95 -15.33 -9.51
N GLU A 186 -5.72 -15.98 -10.38
CA GLU A 186 -6.11 -15.43 -11.69
C GLU A 186 -7.46 -14.70 -11.67
N GLU A 187 -8.24 -14.91 -10.63
CA GLU A 187 -9.61 -14.41 -10.55
C GLU A 187 -9.63 -12.93 -10.17
N GLU A 188 -10.51 -12.20 -10.81
CA GLU A 188 -10.82 -10.82 -10.47
C GLU A 188 -11.29 -10.69 -9.02
N PHE A 189 -11.14 -9.48 -8.50
CA PHE A 189 -11.63 -9.11 -7.19
C PHE A 189 -12.26 -7.72 -7.23
N ASP A 190 -13.04 -7.41 -6.21
CA ASP A 190 -13.57 -6.08 -5.94
C ASP A 190 -12.98 -5.54 -4.64
N TYR A 191 -13.12 -4.23 -4.39
CA TYR A 191 -12.68 -3.64 -3.14
C TYR A 191 -13.67 -2.61 -2.61
N THR A 192 -13.70 -2.47 -1.28
CA THR A 192 -14.37 -1.36 -0.62
C THR A 192 -13.33 -0.45 -0.04
N LEU A 193 -13.29 0.79 -0.50
CA LEU A 193 -12.43 1.82 0.05
C LEU A 193 -13.11 2.43 1.28
N ILE A 194 -12.39 2.47 2.40
CA ILE A 194 -12.84 3.01 3.69
C ILE A 194 -11.83 4.10 4.08
N SER A 195 -12.24 5.35 3.93
CA SER A 195 -11.44 6.47 4.41
C SER A 195 -11.63 6.63 5.91
N GLU A 196 -10.54 6.62 6.65
CA GLU A 196 -10.50 6.96 8.08
C GLU A 196 -10.29 8.47 8.31
N ASP A 197 -10.37 9.27 7.24
CA ASP A 197 -10.23 10.72 7.26
C ASP A 197 -11.51 11.37 7.82
N THR A 198 -11.53 11.68 9.10
CA THR A 198 -12.69 12.33 9.76
C THR A 198 -12.86 13.80 9.38
N LYS A 199 -11.84 14.46 8.82
CA LYS A 199 -11.88 15.87 8.41
C LYS A 199 -12.69 16.13 7.13
N HIS A 200 -12.87 15.13 6.29
CA HIS A 200 -13.68 15.26 5.06
C HIS A 200 -15.21 15.34 5.32
N GLU A 201 -15.68 14.81 6.45
CA GLU A 201 -17.13 14.88 6.77
C GLU A 201 -17.59 16.27 7.22
N GLN A 202 -16.65 17.16 7.63
CA GLN A 202 -16.99 18.52 8.08
C GLN A 202 -17.04 19.54 6.94
N GLU A 203 -16.26 19.35 5.87
CA GLU A 203 -16.26 20.27 4.71
C GLU A 203 -17.44 20.06 3.75
N SER A 204 -18.08 18.87 3.77
CA SER A 204 -19.25 18.60 2.95
C SER A 204 -20.58 19.01 3.60
N ARG A 205 -20.56 19.56 4.82
CA ARG A 205 -21.75 20.00 5.59
C ARG A 205 -21.84 21.53 5.77
N THR A 206 -20.92 22.29 5.18
CA THR A 206 -20.92 23.76 5.13
C THR A 206 -21.12 24.24 3.71
#